data_91f1b35bdcdc8c52a5cf1aaaa2f02d57
#
_entry.id   91f1b35bdcdc8c52a5cf1aaaa2f02d57
#
_cell.length_a   1.000
_cell.length_b   1.000
_cell.length_c   1.000
_cell.angle_alpha   90.00
_cell.angle_beta   90.00
_cell.angle_gamma   90.00
#
_symmetry.space_group_name_H-M   'P 1'
#
loop_
_entity.id
_entity.type
_entity.pdbx_description
1 polymer ?
#
loop_
_entity_poly.entity_id
_entity_poly.type
_entity_poly.pdbx_seq_one_letter_code
_entity_poly.pdbx_strand_id
1 'polypeptide(L)'
;LLIFLNDVHALGLEATQNLLLTTGWYWDMDEQSREWSQRYFDEVGRMPTMVHAGIYSSTMHYLKAVEAAGTDDPETVRAQMADMPIEDFFARNGSIREDGRMIHDMYLAQVKTPEKSTGEWYLAEILSPIPAAAA
;
A
#
# COMPACT_ATOMS: atom_id res chain seq x y z
N LEU A 1 -12.80 -6.55 -10.59
CA LEU A 1 -13.22 -6.82 -9.22
C LEU A 1 -12.35 -6.04 -8.26
N LEU A 2 -12.95 -5.21 -7.42
CA LEU A 2 -12.25 -4.52 -6.35
C LEU A 2 -12.48 -5.32 -5.06
N ILE A 3 -11.41 -5.92 -4.54
CA ILE A 3 -11.41 -6.72 -3.31
C ILE A 3 -10.17 -6.39 -2.50
N PHE A 4 -10.33 -6.21 -1.21
CA PHE A 4 -9.25 -5.90 -0.27
C PHE A 4 -9.06 -7.06 0.72
N LEU A 5 -7.97 -7.01 1.46
CA LEU A 5 -7.62 -8.04 2.44
C LEU A 5 -8.72 -8.27 3.49
N ASN A 6 -9.36 -7.20 3.95
CA ASN A 6 -10.46 -7.28 4.91
C ASN A 6 -11.72 -7.93 4.33
N ASP A 7 -11.95 -7.83 3.01
CA ASP A 7 -13.05 -8.53 2.35
C ASP A 7 -12.76 -10.04 2.30
N VAL A 8 -11.52 -10.41 1.98
CA VAL A 8 -11.07 -11.81 2.04
C VAL A 8 -11.21 -12.37 3.45
N HIS A 9 -10.80 -11.60 4.46
CA HIS A 9 -10.96 -11.99 5.87
C HIS A 9 -12.43 -12.22 6.25
N ALA A 10 -13.30 -11.30 5.84
CA ALA A 10 -14.73 -11.37 6.15
C ALA A 10 -15.47 -12.52 5.44
N LEU A 11 -15.08 -12.84 4.20
CA LEU A 11 -15.68 -13.90 3.41
C LEU A 11 -15.10 -15.29 3.74
N GLY A 12 -13.88 -15.32 4.28
CA GLY A 12 -13.14 -16.54 4.57
C GLY A 12 -12.39 -17.11 3.37
N LEU A 13 -11.30 -17.84 3.67
CA LEU A 13 -10.44 -18.44 2.66
C LEU A 13 -11.14 -19.51 1.82
N GLU A 14 -12.04 -20.30 2.38
CA GLU A 14 -12.78 -21.31 1.63
C GLU A 14 -13.55 -20.72 0.44
N ALA A 15 -14.14 -19.55 0.63
CA ALA A 15 -14.92 -18.89 -0.40
C ALA A 15 -14.05 -18.07 -1.39
N THR A 16 -12.85 -17.64 -0.97
CA THR A 16 -12.03 -16.68 -1.72
C THR A 16 -10.71 -17.27 -2.23
N GLN A 17 -10.36 -18.50 -1.87
CA GLN A 17 -9.12 -19.14 -2.28
C GLN A 17 -8.89 -19.08 -3.79
N ASN A 18 -7.63 -18.92 -4.17
CA ASN A 18 -7.17 -18.82 -5.55
C ASN A 18 -7.66 -17.60 -6.34
N LEU A 19 -8.42 -16.67 -5.74
CA LEU A 19 -8.74 -15.42 -6.39
C LEU A 19 -7.46 -14.64 -6.69
N LEU A 20 -7.36 -14.16 -7.93
CA LEU A 20 -6.30 -13.25 -8.36
C LEU A 20 -6.77 -11.80 -8.15
N LEU A 21 -5.90 -10.99 -7.60
CA LEU A 21 -6.13 -9.56 -7.40
C LEU A 21 -4.86 -8.75 -7.67
N THR A 22 -5.05 -7.49 -8.00
CA THR A 22 -3.96 -6.53 -8.03
C THR A 22 -4.02 -5.65 -6.79
N THR A 23 -2.87 -5.42 -6.18
CA THR A 23 -2.75 -4.56 -4.99
C THR A 23 -1.54 -3.65 -5.12
N GLY A 24 -1.63 -2.45 -4.56
CA GLY A 24 -0.49 -1.54 -4.48
C GLY A 24 0.48 -1.89 -3.34
N TRP A 25 0.02 -2.71 -2.40
CA TRP A 25 0.80 -3.07 -1.23
C TRP A 25 0.13 -4.22 -0.47
N TYR A 26 0.95 -5.01 0.24
CA TYR A 26 0.49 -6.06 1.15
C TYR A 26 1.32 -6.05 2.44
N TRP A 27 0.68 -6.22 3.57
CA TRP A 27 1.28 -6.02 4.89
C TRP A 27 2.49 -6.93 5.18
N ASP A 28 2.53 -8.13 4.61
CA ASP A 28 3.57 -9.13 4.82
C ASP A 28 4.60 -9.20 3.66
N MET A 29 4.68 -8.18 2.81
CA MET A 29 5.56 -8.24 1.64
C MET A 29 7.04 -8.03 1.97
N ASP A 30 7.36 -7.30 3.02
CA ASP A 30 8.72 -7.07 3.51
C ASP A 30 8.75 -6.63 4.99
N GLU A 31 9.95 -6.46 5.53
CA GLU A 31 10.13 -6.14 6.96
C GLU A 31 9.55 -4.77 7.34
N GLN A 32 9.77 -3.74 6.53
CA GLN A 32 9.23 -2.40 6.79
C GLN A 32 7.70 -2.39 6.76
N SER A 33 7.11 -3.14 5.83
CA SER A 33 5.66 -3.32 5.74
C SER A 33 5.11 -4.02 6.99
N ARG A 34 5.79 -5.07 7.46
CA ARG A 34 5.41 -5.78 8.69
C ARG A 34 5.52 -4.89 9.93
N GLU A 35 6.60 -4.13 10.08
CA GLU A 35 6.79 -3.23 11.22
C GLU A 35 5.71 -2.15 11.28
N TRP A 36 5.40 -1.51 10.15
CA TRP A 36 4.33 -0.52 10.10
C TRP A 36 2.97 -1.15 10.38
N SER A 37 2.71 -2.33 9.81
CA SER A 37 1.46 -3.06 9.98
C SER A 37 1.24 -3.50 11.42
N GLN A 38 2.30 -3.88 12.14
CA GLN A 38 2.19 -4.23 13.56
C GLN A 38 1.77 -3.03 14.40
N ARG A 39 2.36 -1.84 14.15
CA ARG A 39 1.94 -0.60 14.82
C ARG A 39 0.47 -0.29 14.55
N TYR A 40 0.04 -0.44 13.30
CA TYR A 40 -1.36 -0.26 12.93
C TYR A 40 -2.27 -1.28 13.64
N PHE A 41 -1.87 -2.54 13.68
CA PHE A 41 -2.62 -3.61 14.34
C PHE A 41 -2.77 -3.37 15.84
N ASP A 42 -1.75 -2.90 16.51
CA ASP A 42 -1.76 -2.61 17.94
C ASP A 42 -2.80 -1.52 18.30
N GLU A 43 -3.03 -0.57 17.39
CA GLU A 43 -4.02 0.51 17.57
C GLU A 43 -5.44 0.13 17.12
N VAL A 44 -5.56 -0.66 16.06
CA VAL A 44 -6.85 -0.87 15.36
C VAL A 44 -7.41 -2.30 15.56
N GLY A 45 -6.56 -3.27 15.92
CA GLY A 45 -6.94 -4.67 16.14
C GLY A 45 -7.18 -5.48 14.87
N ARG A 46 -6.73 -4.99 13.71
CA ARG A 46 -6.79 -5.69 12.41
C ARG A 46 -5.67 -5.25 11.48
N MET A 47 -5.29 -6.10 10.54
CA MET A 47 -4.25 -5.74 9.58
C MET A 47 -4.71 -4.68 8.57
N PRO A 48 -3.81 -3.77 8.19
CA PRO A 48 -4.10 -2.75 7.19
C PRO A 48 -4.20 -3.33 5.79
N THR A 49 -4.94 -2.62 4.93
CA THR A 49 -4.97 -2.86 3.48
C THR A 49 -4.09 -1.84 2.75
N MET A 50 -3.93 -2.00 1.43
CA MET A 50 -3.24 -1.02 0.59
C MET A 50 -3.85 0.40 0.69
N VAL A 51 -5.13 0.52 1.03
CA VAL A 51 -5.79 1.83 1.19
C VAL A 51 -5.25 2.56 2.41
N HIS A 52 -5.14 1.87 3.54
CA HIS A 52 -4.58 2.47 4.77
C HIS A 52 -3.11 2.86 4.58
N ALA A 53 -2.32 1.97 3.97
CA ALA A 53 -0.92 2.22 3.69
C ALA A 53 -0.72 3.40 2.71
N GLY A 54 -1.54 3.46 1.65
CA GLY A 54 -1.49 4.54 0.66
C GLY A 54 -1.90 5.91 1.24
N ILE A 55 -2.92 5.94 2.10
CA ILE A 55 -3.32 7.18 2.80
C ILE A 55 -2.19 7.64 3.73
N TYR A 56 -1.57 6.74 4.48
CA TYR A 56 -0.43 7.09 5.33
C TYR A 56 0.73 7.66 4.51
N SER A 57 1.14 6.96 3.44
CA SER A 57 2.21 7.39 2.56
C SER A 57 1.94 8.76 1.94
N SER A 58 0.75 8.98 1.37
CA SER A 58 0.40 10.27 0.74
C SER A 58 0.33 11.42 1.76
N THR A 59 -0.19 11.17 2.95
CA THR A 59 -0.23 12.16 4.03
C THR A 59 1.18 12.54 4.49
N MET A 60 2.03 11.56 4.67
CA MET A 60 3.43 11.79 5.07
C MET A 60 4.22 12.53 3.99
N HIS A 61 3.98 12.21 2.71
CA HIS A 61 4.60 12.93 1.60
C HIS A 61 4.17 14.41 1.57
N TYR A 62 2.88 14.67 1.74
CA TYR A 62 2.36 16.04 1.86
C TYR A 62 3.01 16.80 3.04
N LEU A 63 3.06 16.20 4.23
CA LEU A 63 3.65 16.85 5.40
C LEU A 63 5.15 17.14 5.23
N LYS A 64 5.90 16.22 4.62
CA LYS A 64 7.31 16.43 4.27
C LYS A 64 7.48 17.57 3.26
N ALA A 65 6.55 17.70 2.30
CA ALA A 65 6.59 18.78 1.33
C ALA A 65 6.28 20.15 1.98
N VAL A 66 5.31 20.21 2.90
CA VAL A 66 5.04 21.42 3.71
C VAL A 66 6.27 21.82 4.52
N GLU A 67 6.92 20.87 5.18
CA GLU A 67 8.14 21.09 5.94
C GLU A 67 9.27 21.63 5.05
N ALA A 68 9.50 20.99 3.90
CA ALA A 68 10.55 21.39 2.95
C ALA A 68 10.26 22.77 2.29
N ALA A 69 9.01 23.07 2.01
CA ALA A 69 8.60 24.35 1.44
C ALA A 69 8.58 25.50 2.46
N GLY A 70 8.48 25.18 3.76
CA GLY A 70 8.37 26.17 4.83
C GLY A 70 7.05 26.97 4.80
N THR A 71 6.03 26.48 4.09
CA THR A 71 4.72 27.11 3.93
C THR A 71 3.66 26.06 3.65
N ASP A 72 2.40 26.38 3.92
CA ASP A 72 1.22 25.58 3.57
C ASP A 72 0.48 26.13 2.33
N ASP A 73 1.09 27.08 1.61
CA ASP A 73 0.54 27.58 0.34
C ASP A 73 0.36 26.41 -0.66
N PRO A 74 -0.88 26.16 -1.15
CA PRO A 74 -1.18 24.95 -1.93
C PRO A 74 -0.37 24.80 -3.22
N GLU A 75 -0.10 25.91 -3.90
CA GLU A 75 0.65 25.89 -5.17
C GLU A 75 2.12 25.54 -4.94
N THR A 76 2.71 26.14 -3.90
CA THR A 76 4.10 25.90 -3.50
C THR A 76 4.28 24.45 -3.00
N VAL A 77 3.37 23.99 -2.15
CA VAL A 77 3.41 22.60 -1.61
C VAL A 77 3.22 21.57 -2.73
N ARG A 78 2.28 21.83 -3.67
CA ARG A 78 2.08 20.94 -4.82
C ARG A 78 3.34 20.83 -5.68
N ALA A 79 3.99 21.95 -5.97
CA ALA A 79 5.24 21.93 -6.72
C ALA A 79 6.33 21.16 -5.97
N GLN A 80 6.46 21.38 -4.66
CA GLN A 80 7.41 20.67 -3.82
C GLN A 80 7.12 19.16 -3.78
N MET A 81 5.86 18.74 -3.68
CA MET A 81 5.47 17.32 -3.75
C MET A 81 5.88 16.67 -5.06
N ALA A 82 5.73 17.37 -6.19
CA ALA A 82 6.08 16.85 -7.51
C ALA A 82 7.59 16.66 -7.69
N ASP A 83 8.40 17.52 -7.07
CA ASP A 83 9.87 17.50 -7.15
C ASP A 83 10.50 16.46 -6.20
N MET A 84 9.79 16.04 -5.15
CA MET A 84 10.30 15.12 -4.16
C MET A 84 10.02 13.66 -4.54
N PRO A 85 11.03 12.77 -4.47
CA PRO A 85 10.79 11.33 -4.61
C PRO A 85 9.99 10.80 -3.43
N ILE A 86 9.19 9.75 -3.67
CA ILE A 86 8.47 9.03 -2.63
C ILE A 86 9.23 7.73 -2.34
N GLU A 87 9.75 7.63 -1.11
CA GLU A 87 10.57 6.51 -0.67
C GLU A 87 10.11 6.12 0.74
N ASP A 88 9.26 5.10 0.82
CA ASP A 88 8.74 4.58 2.07
C ASP A 88 8.33 3.09 1.93
N PHE A 89 7.70 2.53 2.96
CA PHE A 89 7.27 1.13 2.95
C PHE A 89 6.15 0.84 1.94
N PHE A 90 5.38 1.85 1.52
CA PHE A 90 4.31 1.71 0.53
C PHE A 90 4.83 1.84 -0.90
N ALA A 91 5.65 2.85 -1.17
CA ALA A 91 6.18 3.15 -2.50
C ALA A 91 7.69 3.27 -2.47
N ARG A 92 8.35 2.50 -3.34
CA ARG A 92 9.78 2.60 -3.61
C ARG A 92 9.97 3.22 -5.00
N ASN A 93 10.84 4.20 -5.09
CA ASN A 93 11.01 4.98 -6.31
C ASN A 93 9.70 5.60 -6.82
N GLY A 94 8.80 5.97 -5.89
CA GLY A 94 7.55 6.63 -6.22
C GLY A 94 7.75 8.07 -6.69
N SER A 95 6.85 8.55 -7.54
CA SER A 95 6.85 9.92 -8.03
C SER A 95 5.43 10.43 -8.24
N ILE A 96 5.26 11.76 -8.25
CA ILE A 96 4.00 12.38 -8.62
C ILE A 96 4.07 12.79 -10.10
N ARG A 97 3.17 12.23 -10.90
CA ARG A 97 3.02 12.59 -12.31
C ARG A 97 2.37 13.97 -12.45
N GLU A 98 2.52 14.61 -13.62
CA GLU A 98 2.01 15.97 -13.90
C GLU A 98 0.50 16.12 -13.62
N ASP A 99 -0.29 15.06 -13.86
CA ASP A 99 -1.73 15.02 -13.55
C ASP A 99 -2.05 14.79 -12.06
N GLY A 100 -1.03 14.72 -11.19
CA GLY A 100 -1.17 14.52 -9.75
C GLY A 100 -1.23 13.07 -9.31
N ARG A 101 -1.17 12.10 -10.23
CA ARG A 101 -1.16 10.69 -9.87
C ARG A 101 0.18 10.28 -9.28
N MET A 102 0.14 9.60 -8.14
CA MET A 102 1.30 8.89 -7.60
C MET A 102 1.60 7.64 -8.44
N ILE A 103 2.79 7.57 -8.96
CA ILE A 103 3.29 6.43 -9.74
C ILE A 103 4.13 5.56 -8.80
N HIS A 104 3.75 4.32 -8.66
CA HIS A 104 4.42 3.31 -7.83
C HIS A 104 4.17 1.91 -8.39
N ASP A 105 4.94 0.94 -7.95
CA ASP A 105 4.74 -0.45 -8.34
C ASP A 105 3.38 -0.97 -7.85
N MET A 106 2.81 -1.87 -8.65
CA MET A 106 1.65 -2.68 -8.28
C MET A 106 2.09 -4.15 -8.18
N TYR A 107 1.24 -4.98 -7.61
CA TYR A 107 1.54 -6.39 -7.40
C TYR A 107 0.37 -7.26 -7.83
N LEU A 108 0.66 -8.33 -8.55
CA LEU A 108 -0.28 -9.42 -8.71
C LEU A 108 -0.20 -10.30 -7.47
N ALA A 109 -1.33 -10.51 -6.83
CA ALA A 109 -1.45 -11.35 -5.65
C ALA A 109 -2.51 -12.44 -5.85
N GLN A 110 -2.37 -13.53 -5.11
CA GLN A 110 -3.34 -14.60 -5.05
C GLN A 110 -3.78 -14.86 -3.62
N VAL A 111 -5.06 -15.03 -3.41
CA VAL A 111 -5.61 -15.47 -2.12
C VAL A 111 -5.19 -16.92 -1.88
N LYS A 112 -4.60 -17.16 -0.70
CA LYS A 112 -4.14 -18.50 -0.29
C LYS A 112 -5.32 -19.45 -0.10
N THR A 113 -5.03 -20.76 -0.22
CA THR A 113 -5.95 -21.79 0.27
C THR A 113 -5.87 -21.88 1.81
N PRO A 114 -6.89 -22.41 2.49
CA PRO A 114 -6.85 -22.57 3.95
C PRO A 114 -5.58 -23.28 4.46
N GLU A 115 -5.09 -24.30 3.74
CA GLU A 115 -3.90 -25.09 4.12
C GLU A 115 -2.59 -24.29 4.00
N LYS A 116 -2.55 -23.29 3.14
CA LYS A 116 -1.37 -22.40 2.96
C LYS A 116 -1.33 -21.24 3.94
N SER A 117 -2.45 -20.92 4.58
CA SER A 117 -2.51 -19.82 5.55
C SER A 117 -1.87 -20.23 6.86
N THR A 118 -0.94 -19.42 7.35
CA THR A 118 -0.21 -19.67 8.61
C THR A 118 -0.78 -18.88 9.80
N GLY A 119 -1.84 -18.12 9.60
CA GLY A 119 -2.50 -17.34 10.64
C GLY A 119 -3.62 -16.49 10.09
N GLU A 120 -4.38 -15.86 10.97
CA GLU A 120 -5.65 -15.16 10.68
C GLU A 120 -5.54 -14.16 9.51
N TRP A 121 -4.42 -13.45 9.39
CA TRP A 121 -4.22 -12.38 8.41
C TRP A 121 -3.27 -12.76 7.26
N TYR A 122 -2.72 -13.98 7.25
CA TYR A 122 -1.83 -14.48 6.18
C TYR A 122 -2.64 -14.98 4.97
N LEU A 123 -3.46 -14.10 4.39
CA LEU A 123 -4.53 -14.44 3.47
C LEU A 123 -4.11 -14.44 1.99
N ALA A 124 -3.00 -13.81 1.65
CA ALA A 124 -2.55 -13.69 0.26
C ALA A 124 -1.05 -13.97 0.12
N GLU A 125 -0.63 -14.23 -1.11
CA GLU A 125 0.77 -14.29 -1.52
C GLU A 125 0.99 -13.39 -2.74
N ILE A 126 2.12 -12.69 -2.76
CA ILE A 126 2.53 -11.89 -3.93
C ILE A 126 3.14 -12.84 -4.97
N LEU A 127 2.57 -12.83 -6.17
CA LEU A 127 3.05 -13.66 -7.28
C LEU A 127 4.12 -12.94 -8.11
N SER A 128 3.89 -11.66 -8.40
CA SER A 128 4.83 -10.87 -9.20
C SER A 128 4.61 -9.37 -9.00
N PRO A 129 5.68 -8.57 -9.08
CA PRO A 129 5.56 -7.13 -9.22
C PRO A 129 5.10 -6.74 -10.63
N ILE A 130 4.39 -5.62 -10.71
CA ILE A 130 4.02 -4.90 -11.94
C ILE A 130 4.70 -3.54 -11.81
N PRO A 131 5.87 -3.34 -12.46
CA PRO A 131 6.63 -2.12 -12.29
C PRO A 131 5.86 -0.86 -12.70
N ALA A 132 6.09 0.23 -12.00
CA ALA A 132 5.52 1.56 -12.27
C ALA A 132 5.74 2.03 -13.72
N ALA A 133 6.85 1.66 -14.33
CA ALA A 133 7.16 1.98 -15.74
C ALA A 133 6.24 1.27 -16.76
N ALA A 134 5.45 0.29 -16.33
CA ALA A 134 4.48 -0.44 -17.15
C ALA A 134 3.04 0.09 -17.01
N ALA A 135 2.83 1.14 -16.20
CA ALA A 135 1.52 1.70 -15.86
C ALA A 135 1.14 2.93 -16.71
#